data_ce77861d4254b43be44fdcaa223b9811
#
_entry.id   ce77861d4254b43be44fdcaa223b9811
#
_cell.length_a   1.000
_cell.length_b   1.000
_cell.length_c   1.000
_cell.angle_alpha   90.00
_cell.angle_beta   90.00
_cell.angle_gamma   90.00
#
_symmetry.space_group_name_H-M   'P 1'
#
loop_
_entity.id
_entity.type
_entity.pdbx_description
1 polymer ?
#
loop_
_entity_poly.entity_id
_entity_poly.type
_entity_poly.pdbx_seq_one_letter_code
_entity_poly.pdbx_strand_id
1 'polypeptide(L)'
;IGWREFVRHVHELTNGFEVADGELSSRSGAGWEGEWSNSRVTPNVLENDFGLPPAYWGEKSGMLCLDTAVSDVVETGYAHHIPRLMVLANIGNLLGINPRELTDWFWAMFTDAYDWVVEPNVLAMGTYAVGDVMTTKPYVSGTPYIKKMGDYCGDCSLHFKKSCPISDMYWNFLEENQSHFSKNHRMAMPMRTLAKRTQEAKDTAKEVTEYVRAQMSQGLKLDPVELESIKA
;
A
#
# COMPACT_ATOMS: atom_id res chain seq x y z
N ILE A 1 2.82 -3.90 23.79
CA ILE A 1 3.13 -2.67 24.57
C ILE A 1 4.33 -1.96 23.96
N GLY A 2 5.49 -2.63 23.76
CA GLY A 2 6.69 -1.96 23.23
C GLY A 2 6.49 -1.25 21.88
N TRP A 3 5.81 -1.88 20.92
CA TRP A 3 5.52 -1.24 19.63
C TRP A 3 4.62 0.01 19.78
N ARG A 4 3.61 -0.07 20.62
CA ARG A 4 2.71 1.08 20.89
C ARG A 4 3.48 2.27 21.46
N GLU A 5 4.36 2.04 22.44
CA GLU A 5 5.18 3.11 23.01
C GLU A 5 6.18 3.66 21.97
N PHE A 6 6.78 2.77 21.17
CA PHE A 6 7.69 3.18 20.12
C PHE A 6 7.01 4.12 19.10
N VAL A 7 5.85 3.74 18.55
CA VAL A 7 5.15 4.58 17.56
C VAL A 7 4.70 5.91 18.15
N ARG A 8 4.28 5.91 19.44
CA ARG A 8 3.92 7.14 20.14
C ARG A 8 5.13 8.08 20.25
N HIS A 9 6.27 7.57 20.66
CA HIS A 9 7.49 8.38 20.75
C HIS A 9 7.98 8.87 19.39
N VAL A 10 7.91 8.05 18.35
CA VAL A 10 8.25 8.48 17.00
C VAL A 10 7.33 9.61 16.54
N HIS A 11 6.02 9.48 16.75
CA HIS A 11 5.06 10.50 16.41
C HIS A 11 5.35 11.82 17.13
N GLU A 12 5.63 11.77 18.46
CA GLU A 12 5.96 12.93 19.28
C GLU A 12 7.26 13.60 18.82
N LEU A 13 8.33 12.81 18.60
CA LEU A 13 9.65 13.32 18.19
C LEU A 13 9.67 13.91 16.80
N THR A 14 8.83 13.42 15.90
CA THR A 14 8.73 13.89 14.52
C THR A 14 7.63 14.92 14.31
N ASN A 15 6.90 15.26 15.37
CA ASN A 15 5.67 16.06 15.29
C ASN A 15 4.73 15.53 14.18
N GLY A 16 4.50 14.21 14.19
CA GLY A 16 3.71 13.54 13.16
C GLY A 16 4.34 13.54 11.77
N PHE A 17 5.68 13.44 11.71
CA PHE A 17 6.49 13.51 10.49
C PHE A 17 6.52 14.88 9.79
N GLU A 18 6.23 15.95 10.54
CA GLU A 18 6.32 17.32 10.05
C GLU A 18 7.74 17.69 9.61
N VAL A 19 8.75 17.07 10.16
CA VAL A 19 10.14 17.53 10.09
C VAL A 19 11.08 16.48 9.50
N ALA A 20 10.83 15.92 8.34
CA ALA A 20 11.90 15.22 7.66
C ALA A 20 12.89 16.22 7.01
N ASP A 21 12.43 17.39 6.55
CA ASP A 21 13.24 18.42 5.90
C ASP A 21 12.90 19.85 6.36
N GLY A 22 12.19 20.03 7.46
CA GLY A 22 11.70 21.33 7.89
C GLY A 22 10.49 21.86 7.12
N GLU A 23 9.95 21.07 6.21
CA GLU A 23 8.83 21.43 5.33
C GLU A 23 7.63 20.49 5.45
N LEU A 24 7.75 19.40 6.20
CA LEU A 24 6.69 18.39 6.32
C LEU A 24 5.77 18.73 7.50
N SER A 25 4.50 18.95 7.22
CA SER A 25 3.49 19.05 8.26
C SER A 25 2.60 17.80 8.28
N SER A 26 2.34 17.29 9.48
CA SER A 26 1.32 16.28 9.67
C SER A 26 0.01 16.94 10.08
N ARG A 27 -1.06 16.16 10.05
CA ARG A 27 -2.36 16.60 10.55
C ARG A 27 -2.44 16.84 12.03
N SER A 28 -1.62 16.16 12.81
CA SER A 28 -1.53 16.37 14.25
C SER A 28 -0.77 17.64 14.60
N GLY A 29 -0.09 18.27 13.65
CA GLY A 29 0.45 19.62 13.81
C GLY A 29 -0.66 20.66 13.90
N ALA A 30 -0.37 21.82 14.45
CA ALA A 30 -1.29 22.92 14.76
C ALA A 30 -2.00 23.57 13.55
N GLY A 31 -2.07 22.91 12.42
CA GLY A 31 -2.58 23.45 11.17
C GLY A 31 -3.98 23.00 10.76
N TRP A 32 -4.83 22.64 11.68
CA TRP A 32 -6.21 22.25 11.42
C TRP A 32 -7.14 23.35 10.90
N GLU A 33 -6.64 24.54 10.71
CA GLU A 33 -7.41 25.66 10.19
C GLU A 33 -7.62 25.64 8.67
N GLY A 34 -7.13 24.58 7.98
CA GLY A 34 -7.25 24.43 6.53
C GLY A 34 -8.15 23.28 6.12
N GLU A 35 -8.63 23.35 4.89
CA GLU A 35 -9.30 22.22 4.25
C GLU A 35 -8.38 21.01 4.19
N TRP A 36 -8.92 19.81 4.32
CA TRP A 36 -8.19 18.56 4.26
C TRP A 36 -7.37 18.39 2.97
N SER A 37 -7.89 18.92 1.86
CA SER A 37 -7.22 18.97 0.56
C SER A 37 -5.97 19.85 0.54
N ASN A 38 -5.85 20.78 1.47
CA ASN A 38 -4.71 21.68 1.64
C ASN A 38 -3.74 21.23 2.71
N SER A 39 -3.96 20.10 3.32
CA SER A 39 -2.97 19.48 4.22
C SER A 39 -1.78 19.05 3.38
N ARG A 40 -0.96 19.92 3.23
CA ARG A 40 0.21 20.12 2.58
C ARG A 40 1.28 19.27 2.98
N VAL A 41 2.17 19.08 2.24
CA VAL A 41 3.45 18.43 2.42
C VAL A 41 3.32 17.16 3.24
N THR A 42 2.72 16.20 2.61
CA THR A 42 2.76 14.83 3.07
C THR A 42 4.07 14.24 2.57
N PRO A 43 4.85 13.60 3.43
CA PRO A 43 5.99 12.84 2.97
C PRO A 43 5.56 11.82 1.92
N ASN A 44 6.28 11.75 0.82
CA ASN A 44 5.98 10.85 -0.28
C ASN A 44 7.25 10.55 -1.08
N VAL A 45 8.19 9.85 -0.44
CA VAL A 45 9.51 9.56 -1.06
C VAL A 45 9.44 8.69 -2.31
N LEU A 46 8.34 7.96 -2.50
CA LEU A 46 8.12 7.11 -3.67
C LEU A 46 7.35 7.84 -4.79
N GLU A 47 6.95 9.09 -4.56
CA GLU A 47 6.20 9.91 -5.53
C GLU A 47 4.89 9.26 -6.00
N ASN A 48 4.26 8.48 -5.12
CA ASN A 48 2.98 7.80 -5.41
C ASN A 48 1.84 8.81 -5.52
N ASP A 49 1.09 8.78 -6.62
CA ASP A 49 0.04 9.76 -6.92
C ASP A 49 -1.26 9.13 -7.46
N PHE A 50 -1.40 7.84 -7.38
CA PHE A 50 -2.64 7.17 -7.77
C PHE A 50 -3.73 7.46 -6.73
N GLY A 51 -4.91 7.92 -7.17
CA GLY A 51 -6.04 8.20 -6.29
C GLY A 51 -6.59 6.95 -5.63
N LEU A 52 -7.18 7.09 -4.44
CA LEU A 52 -7.77 5.98 -3.69
C LEU A 52 -8.98 5.41 -4.47
N PRO A 53 -8.91 4.14 -4.95
CA PRO A 53 -9.94 3.62 -5.83
C PRO A 53 -11.25 3.27 -5.08
N PRO A 54 -12.41 3.24 -5.79
CA PRO A 54 -13.71 2.89 -5.23
C PRO A 54 -13.76 1.57 -4.47
N ALA A 55 -12.84 0.65 -4.76
CA ALA A 55 -12.73 -0.62 -4.04
C ALA A 55 -12.46 -0.45 -2.54
N TYR A 56 -11.78 0.61 -2.11
CA TYR A 56 -11.61 0.93 -0.68
C TYR A 56 -12.89 1.47 -0.03
N TRP A 57 -13.89 1.83 -0.82
CA TRP A 57 -15.20 2.28 -0.36
C TRP A 57 -16.29 1.21 -0.49
N GLY A 58 -15.90 -0.05 -0.79
CA GLY A 58 -16.80 -1.21 -0.82
C GLY A 58 -17.17 -1.73 -2.20
N GLU A 59 -16.77 -1.05 -3.29
CA GLU A 59 -16.90 -1.61 -4.63
C GLU A 59 -16.05 -2.87 -4.79
N LYS A 60 -16.53 -3.84 -5.56
CA LYS A 60 -15.86 -5.13 -5.69
C LYS A 60 -14.74 -5.06 -6.72
N SER A 61 -13.51 -5.24 -6.27
CA SER A 61 -12.32 -5.29 -7.14
C SER A 61 -12.16 -6.62 -7.88
N GLY A 62 -12.71 -7.71 -7.35
CA GLY A 62 -12.44 -9.08 -7.79
C GLY A 62 -11.27 -9.73 -7.06
N MET A 63 -10.43 -8.98 -6.37
CA MET A 63 -9.42 -9.50 -5.44
C MET A 63 -10.09 -9.83 -4.10
N LEU A 64 -10.46 -11.09 -3.87
CA LEU A 64 -11.21 -11.50 -2.67
C LEU A 64 -10.55 -11.04 -1.36
N CYS A 65 -9.21 -11.03 -1.30
CA CYS A 65 -8.48 -10.55 -0.13
C CYS A 65 -8.74 -9.06 0.16
N LEU A 66 -8.75 -8.20 -0.85
CA LEU A 66 -9.07 -6.79 -0.71
C LEU A 66 -10.55 -6.60 -0.38
N ASP A 67 -11.42 -7.23 -1.17
CA ASP A 67 -12.87 -7.10 -1.05
C ASP A 67 -13.38 -7.55 0.34
N THR A 68 -12.78 -8.60 0.91
CA THR A 68 -13.12 -9.08 2.26
C THR A 68 -12.58 -8.13 3.32
N ALA A 69 -11.29 -7.74 3.23
CA ALA A 69 -10.71 -6.85 4.23
C ALA A 69 -11.42 -5.49 4.28
N VAL A 70 -11.81 -4.95 3.12
CA VAL A 70 -12.58 -3.69 3.06
C VAL A 70 -14.00 -3.90 3.61
N SER A 71 -14.68 -5.00 3.26
CA SER A 71 -16.01 -5.30 3.78
C SER A 71 -16.02 -5.38 5.31
N ASP A 72 -15.03 -6.08 5.90
CA ASP A 72 -14.90 -6.17 7.36
C ASP A 72 -14.73 -4.79 8.01
N VAL A 73 -13.91 -3.93 7.40
CA VAL A 73 -13.68 -2.56 7.90
C VAL A 73 -14.94 -1.70 7.76
N VAL A 74 -15.62 -1.74 6.63
CA VAL A 74 -16.86 -0.98 6.40
C VAL A 74 -17.96 -1.41 7.39
N GLU A 75 -18.03 -2.71 7.68
CA GLU A 75 -19.08 -3.27 8.54
C GLU A 75 -18.78 -3.08 10.03
N THR A 76 -17.53 -3.21 10.44
CA THR A 76 -17.16 -3.26 11.87
C THR A 76 -16.27 -2.12 12.34
N GLY A 77 -15.69 -1.33 11.44
CA GLY A 77 -14.67 -0.34 11.76
C GLY A 77 -13.35 -0.97 12.22
N TYR A 78 -13.14 -2.27 11.93
CA TYR A 78 -11.99 -3.00 12.46
C TYR A 78 -11.46 -4.05 11.48
N ALA A 79 -10.16 -4.23 11.49
CA ALA A 79 -9.45 -5.40 11.01
C ALA A 79 -8.20 -5.60 11.88
N HIS A 80 -7.75 -6.83 12.07
CA HIS A 80 -6.51 -7.03 12.83
C HIS A 80 -5.27 -6.67 11.98
N HIS A 81 -4.08 -6.68 12.60
CA HIS A 81 -2.86 -6.15 12.01
C HIS A 81 -2.51 -6.71 10.62
N ILE A 82 -2.66 -8.01 10.38
CA ILE A 82 -2.25 -8.62 9.12
C ILE A 82 -3.07 -8.10 7.91
N PRO A 83 -4.42 -8.10 7.91
CA PRO A 83 -5.17 -7.47 6.85
C PRO A 83 -4.85 -5.99 6.65
N ARG A 84 -4.63 -5.23 7.72
CA ARG A 84 -4.26 -3.80 7.60
C ARG A 84 -2.96 -3.62 6.82
N LEU A 85 -1.89 -4.32 7.23
CA LEU A 85 -0.57 -4.12 6.66
C LEU A 85 -0.38 -4.87 5.34
N MET A 86 -0.75 -6.17 5.32
CA MET A 86 -0.37 -7.05 4.21
C MET A 86 -1.43 -7.20 3.12
N VAL A 87 -2.64 -6.67 3.35
CA VAL A 87 -3.67 -6.59 2.32
C VAL A 87 -3.92 -5.12 1.96
N LEU A 88 -4.51 -4.34 2.87
CA LEU A 88 -4.92 -2.97 2.59
C LEU A 88 -3.74 -2.07 2.24
N ALA A 89 -2.77 -1.92 3.14
CA ALA A 89 -1.61 -1.05 2.88
C ALA A 89 -0.71 -1.61 1.76
N ASN A 90 -0.50 -2.93 1.70
CA ASN A 90 0.31 -3.55 0.65
C ASN A 90 -0.28 -3.31 -0.74
N ILE A 91 -1.57 -3.61 -0.95
CA ILE A 91 -2.22 -3.40 -2.25
C ILE A 91 -2.25 -1.91 -2.60
N GLY A 92 -2.51 -1.04 -1.63
CA GLY A 92 -2.44 0.40 -1.81
C GLY A 92 -1.07 0.88 -2.30
N ASN A 93 -0.02 0.36 -1.67
CA ASN A 93 1.36 0.68 -2.04
C ASN A 93 1.73 0.14 -3.44
N LEU A 94 1.32 -1.09 -3.75
CA LEU A 94 1.56 -1.69 -5.08
C LEU A 94 0.79 -0.98 -6.21
N LEU A 95 -0.35 -0.39 -5.91
CA LEU A 95 -1.09 0.47 -6.84
C LEU A 95 -0.45 1.86 -6.99
N GLY A 96 0.42 2.24 -6.08
CA GLY A 96 0.97 3.59 -6.01
C GLY A 96 -0.02 4.62 -5.50
N ILE A 97 -0.94 4.23 -4.61
CA ILE A 97 -1.92 5.16 -4.02
C ILE A 97 -1.19 6.26 -3.26
N ASN A 98 -1.68 7.50 -3.42
CA ASN A 98 -1.18 8.63 -2.65
C ASN A 98 -1.18 8.31 -1.16
N PRO A 99 -0.01 8.41 -0.47
CA PRO A 99 0.12 7.99 0.92
C PRO A 99 -0.83 8.73 1.86
N ARG A 100 -1.13 10.00 1.57
CA ARG A 100 -2.05 10.80 2.41
C ARG A 100 -3.48 10.30 2.26
N GLU A 101 -3.95 10.04 1.04
CA GLU A 101 -5.29 9.52 0.81
C GLU A 101 -5.51 8.16 1.49
N LEU A 102 -4.52 7.27 1.38
CA LEU A 102 -4.61 5.97 2.04
C LEU A 102 -4.60 6.11 3.58
N THR A 103 -3.76 6.98 4.12
CA THR A 103 -3.68 7.23 5.56
C THR A 103 -4.98 7.84 6.08
N ASP A 104 -5.57 8.77 5.34
CA ASP A 104 -6.85 9.40 5.67
C ASP A 104 -8.00 8.40 5.65
N TRP A 105 -7.98 7.48 4.70
CA TRP A 105 -8.95 6.38 4.67
C TRP A 105 -8.84 5.51 5.93
N PHE A 106 -7.63 5.11 6.34
CA PHE A 106 -7.44 4.36 7.59
C PHE A 106 -7.94 5.18 8.80
N TRP A 107 -7.65 6.46 8.82
CA TRP A 107 -8.07 7.34 9.91
C TRP A 107 -9.60 7.47 9.99
N ALA A 108 -10.27 7.56 8.86
CA ALA A 108 -11.74 7.69 8.79
C ALA A 108 -12.48 6.38 9.07
N MET A 109 -11.90 5.24 8.66
CA MET A 109 -12.62 3.97 8.62
C MET A 109 -12.40 3.08 9.85
N PHE A 110 -11.35 3.30 10.63
CA PHE A 110 -11.05 2.46 11.80
C PHE A 110 -11.41 3.13 13.12
N THR A 111 -12.07 2.38 14.00
CA THR A 111 -12.50 2.88 15.32
C THR A 111 -11.35 3.12 16.29
N ASP A 112 -10.18 2.53 16.05
CA ASP A 112 -8.96 2.68 16.85
C ASP A 112 -7.91 3.59 16.20
N ALA A 113 -8.33 4.41 15.23
CA ALA A 113 -7.48 5.30 14.47
C ALA A 113 -7.26 6.65 15.20
N TYR A 114 -6.17 6.73 15.93
CA TYR A 114 -5.65 7.98 16.49
C TYR A 114 -4.45 8.45 15.67
N ASP A 115 -4.18 9.75 15.60
CA ASP A 115 -3.07 10.32 14.82
C ASP A 115 -1.74 9.62 15.13
N TRP A 116 -1.39 9.51 16.40
CA TRP A 116 -0.18 8.84 16.85
C TRP A 116 -0.14 7.33 16.54
N VAL A 117 -1.25 6.72 16.14
CA VAL A 117 -1.34 5.34 15.67
C VAL A 117 -1.24 5.28 14.15
N VAL A 118 -2.04 6.08 13.45
CA VAL A 118 -2.21 6.01 12.00
C VAL A 118 -0.99 6.57 11.27
N GLU A 119 -0.50 7.74 11.67
CA GLU A 119 0.66 8.35 11.02
C GLU A 119 1.89 7.40 11.03
N PRO A 120 2.34 6.83 12.16
CA PRO A 120 3.48 5.94 12.14
C PRO A 120 3.21 4.58 11.47
N ASN A 121 2.01 4.01 11.66
CA ASN A 121 1.74 2.66 11.17
C ASN A 121 1.28 2.63 9.70
N VAL A 122 0.58 3.63 9.23
CA VAL A 122 0.10 3.68 7.84
C VAL A 122 1.00 4.56 6.98
N LEU A 123 1.09 5.87 7.27
CA LEU A 123 1.88 6.79 6.47
C LEU A 123 3.36 6.39 6.44
N ALA A 124 3.95 6.17 7.60
CA ALA A 124 5.38 5.90 7.67
C ALA A 124 5.73 4.44 7.35
N MET A 125 5.05 3.46 7.97
CA MET A 125 5.39 2.05 7.80
C MET A 125 4.66 1.40 6.62
N GLY A 126 3.35 1.59 6.51
CA GLY A 126 2.51 0.93 5.51
C GLY A 126 2.78 1.39 4.09
N THR A 127 2.86 2.71 3.89
CA THR A 127 3.12 3.31 2.57
C THR A 127 4.61 3.58 2.30
N TYR A 128 5.45 3.48 3.34
CA TYR A 128 6.87 3.85 3.22
C TYR A 128 7.10 5.32 2.80
N ALA A 129 6.13 6.19 3.03
CA ALA A 129 6.17 7.58 2.58
C ALA A 129 7.33 8.40 3.14
N VAL A 130 7.83 8.04 4.32
CA VAL A 130 8.97 8.69 4.99
C VAL A 130 10.31 7.95 4.76
N GLY A 131 10.34 6.96 3.88
CA GLY A 131 11.54 6.15 3.65
C GLY A 131 11.98 5.37 4.90
N ASP A 132 13.29 5.36 5.14
CA ASP A 132 13.91 4.56 6.21
C ASP A 132 13.73 5.15 7.63
N VAL A 133 12.96 6.21 7.81
CA VAL A 133 12.76 6.85 9.14
C VAL A 133 12.06 5.90 10.12
N MET A 134 11.02 5.21 9.67
CA MET A 134 10.23 4.31 10.52
C MET A 134 10.59 2.84 10.31
N THR A 135 10.92 2.45 9.10
CA THR A 135 11.17 1.07 8.73
C THR A 135 12.40 0.97 7.82
N THR A 136 13.13 -0.14 7.94
CA THR A 136 14.35 -0.34 7.14
C THR A 136 14.11 -0.80 5.71
N LYS A 137 12.87 -1.02 5.32
CA LYS A 137 12.43 -1.41 3.97
C LYS A 137 10.92 -1.25 3.85
N PRO A 138 10.37 -1.12 2.64
CA PRO A 138 8.92 -1.16 2.44
C PRO A 138 8.32 -2.52 2.81
N TYR A 139 7.12 -2.50 3.37
CA TYR A 139 6.34 -3.70 3.70
C TYR A 139 5.46 -4.10 2.52
N VAL A 140 6.09 -4.49 1.42
CA VAL A 140 5.40 -4.97 0.22
C VAL A 140 5.66 -6.45 -0.02
N SER A 141 4.67 -7.13 -0.60
CA SER A 141 4.74 -8.56 -0.87
C SER A 141 3.87 -8.96 -2.06
N GLY A 142 4.26 -10.05 -2.72
CA GLY A 142 3.45 -10.68 -3.75
C GLY A 142 2.45 -11.70 -3.19
N THR A 143 1.70 -12.32 -4.09
CA THR A 143 0.66 -13.32 -3.82
C THR A 143 1.07 -14.45 -2.86
N PRO A 144 2.31 -15.02 -2.94
CA PRO A 144 2.68 -16.14 -2.05
C PRO A 144 2.59 -15.78 -0.56
N TYR A 145 2.89 -14.54 -0.20
CA TYR A 145 2.80 -14.10 1.18
C TYR A 145 1.34 -13.97 1.64
N ILE A 146 0.48 -13.34 0.84
CA ILE A 146 -0.96 -13.19 1.16
C ILE A 146 -1.61 -14.56 1.30
N LYS A 147 -1.30 -15.49 0.38
CA LYS A 147 -1.79 -16.88 0.45
C LYS A 147 -1.36 -17.61 1.73
N LYS A 148 -0.18 -17.30 2.25
CA LYS A 148 0.33 -17.90 3.50
C LYS A 148 -0.35 -17.32 4.74
N MET A 149 -0.75 -16.05 4.68
CA MET A 149 -1.25 -15.29 5.84
C MET A 149 -2.78 -15.28 5.96
N GLY A 150 -3.49 -15.85 4.98
CA GLY A 150 -4.95 -15.95 4.98
C GLY A 150 -5.43 -17.02 4.00
N ASP A 151 -6.71 -17.29 4.05
CA ASP A 151 -7.41 -18.33 3.26
C ASP A 151 -8.14 -17.78 2.03
N TYR A 152 -8.04 -16.49 1.76
CA TYR A 152 -8.73 -15.82 0.64
C TYR A 152 -8.52 -16.47 -0.73
N CYS A 153 -7.32 -17.02 -0.98
CA CYS A 153 -6.95 -17.50 -2.31
C CYS A 153 -7.67 -18.80 -2.73
N GLY A 154 -8.30 -19.52 -1.78
CA GLY A 154 -9.05 -20.74 -2.06
C GLY A 154 -10.31 -20.47 -2.88
N ASP A 155 -11.04 -19.43 -2.52
CA ASP A 155 -12.35 -19.07 -3.09
C ASP A 155 -12.28 -17.87 -4.04
N CYS A 156 -11.06 -17.33 -4.28
CA CYS A 156 -10.87 -16.19 -5.15
C CYS A 156 -11.06 -16.56 -6.63
N SER A 157 -11.84 -15.76 -7.35
CA SER A 157 -12.01 -15.92 -8.80
C SER A 157 -10.70 -15.73 -9.57
N LEU A 158 -9.80 -14.90 -9.03
CA LEU A 158 -8.45 -14.71 -9.57
C LEU A 158 -7.53 -15.84 -9.08
N HIS A 159 -7.23 -16.78 -9.97
CA HIS A 159 -6.36 -17.91 -9.63
C HIS A 159 -4.95 -17.44 -9.28
N PHE A 160 -4.47 -17.81 -8.07
CA PHE A 160 -3.25 -17.27 -7.48
C PHE A 160 -1.95 -17.43 -8.30
N LYS A 161 -1.89 -18.39 -9.25
CA LYS A 161 -0.74 -18.58 -10.13
C LYS A 161 -0.93 -18.03 -11.54
N LYS A 162 -2.19 -17.85 -11.97
CA LYS A 162 -2.50 -17.50 -13.36
C LYS A 162 -2.96 -16.06 -13.49
N SER A 163 -4.07 -15.71 -12.84
CA SER A 163 -4.73 -14.42 -13.02
C SER A 163 -4.56 -13.44 -11.84
N CYS A 164 -4.08 -13.89 -10.66
CA CYS A 164 -3.86 -12.95 -9.55
C CYS A 164 -2.77 -11.92 -9.88
N PRO A 165 -3.06 -10.61 -9.86
CA PRO A 165 -2.11 -9.59 -10.31
C PRO A 165 -1.05 -9.20 -9.28
N ILE A 166 -1.25 -9.54 -7.99
CA ILE A 166 -0.47 -8.99 -6.87
C ILE A 166 1.04 -9.25 -7.00
N SER A 167 1.44 -10.41 -7.55
CA SER A 167 2.87 -10.69 -7.75
C SER A 167 3.48 -9.86 -8.89
N ASP A 168 2.72 -9.56 -9.94
CA ASP A 168 3.19 -8.73 -11.05
C ASP A 168 3.28 -7.27 -10.60
N MET A 169 2.26 -6.78 -9.89
CA MET A 169 2.28 -5.47 -9.24
C MET A 169 3.47 -5.31 -8.29
N TYR A 170 3.83 -6.36 -7.53
CA TYR A 170 5.02 -6.34 -6.67
C TYR A 170 6.32 -6.18 -7.48
N TRP A 171 6.46 -6.87 -8.60
CA TRP A 171 7.66 -6.74 -9.43
C TRP A 171 7.71 -5.40 -10.14
N ASN A 172 6.57 -4.88 -10.61
CA ASN A 172 6.48 -3.55 -11.19
C ASN A 172 6.81 -2.46 -10.15
N PHE A 173 6.29 -2.57 -8.94
CA PHE A 173 6.62 -1.66 -7.83
C PHE A 173 8.13 -1.60 -7.55
N LEU A 174 8.82 -2.73 -7.57
CA LEU A 174 10.27 -2.76 -7.40
C LEU A 174 11.02 -2.14 -8.59
N GLU A 175 10.52 -2.31 -9.80
CA GLU A 175 11.11 -1.71 -11.01
C GLU A 175 10.93 -0.19 -11.01
N GLU A 176 9.71 0.31 -10.75
CA GLU A 176 9.41 1.75 -10.67
C GLU A 176 10.27 2.45 -9.61
N ASN A 177 10.53 1.78 -8.48
CA ASN A 177 11.27 2.32 -7.34
C ASN A 177 12.72 1.84 -7.24
N GLN A 178 13.32 1.38 -8.33
CA GLN A 178 14.67 0.82 -8.33
C GLN A 178 15.72 1.79 -7.82
N SER A 179 15.61 3.07 -8.14
CA SER A 179 16.54 4.11 -7.70
C SER A 179 16.58 4.24 -6.17
N HIS A 180 15.43 4.13 -5.51
CA HIS A 180 15.31 4.20 -4.05
C HIS A 180 15.84 2.95 -3.36
N PHE A 181 15.62 1.77 -3.94
CA PHE A 181 15.93 0.49 -3.29
C PHE A 181 17.32 -0.06 -3.63
N SER A 182 17.98 0.43 -4.67
CA SER A 182 19.29 -0.09 -5.10
C SER A 182 20.38 0.01 -4.04
N LYS A 183 20.32 1.01 -3.17
CA LYS A 183 21.27 1.25 -2.07
C LYS A 183 20.83 0.61 -0.75
N ASN A 184 19.61 0.10 -0.66
CA ASN A 184 19.06 -0.47 0.57
C ASN A 184 19.47 -1.95 0.70
N HIS A 185 20.33 -2.26 1.66
CA HIS A 185 20.85 -3.62 1.86
C HIS A 185 19.75 -4.64 2.23
N ARG A 186 18.65 -4.21 2.84
CA ARG A 186 17.49 -5.07 3.16
C ARG A 186 16.69 -5.42 1.90
N MET A 187 16.80 -4.63 0.84
CA MET A 187 16.21 -4.89 -0.45
C MET A 187 17.15 -5.61 -1.43
N ALA A 188 18.39 -5.92 -1.04
CA ALA A 188 19.41 -6.51 -1.92
C ALA A 188 18.96 -7.81 -2.59
N MET A 189 18.24 -8.70 -1.87
CA MET A 189 17.78 -9.97 -2.44
C MET A 189 16.64 -9.77 -3.45
N PRO A 190 15.56 -9.05 -3.17
CA PRO A 190 14.54 -8.70 -4.17
C PRO A 190 15.13 -7.99 -5.39
N MET A 191 16.01 -7.03 -5.19
CA MET A 191 16.64 -6.27 -6.29
C MET A 191 17.53 -7.15 -7.18
N ARG A 192 18.29 -8.10 -6.61
CA ARG A 192 19.04 -9.09 -7.37
C ARG A 192 18.13 -10.01 -8.18
N THR A 193 16.98 -10.37 -7.65
CA THR A 193 15.98 -11.19 -8.36
C THR A 193 15.36 -10.38 -9.50
N LEU A 194 15.00 -9.13 -9.26
CA LEU A 194 14.49 -8.21 -10.27
C LEU A 194 15.48 -8.06 -11.44
N ALA A 195 16.76 -7.87 -11.14
CA ALA A 195 17.80 -7.72 -12.15
C ALA A 195 17.99 -8.98 -13.06
N LYS A 196 17.53 -10.16 -12.61
CA LYS A 196 17.57 -11.40 -13.39
C LYS A 196 16.31 -11.65 -14.21
N ARG A 197 15.25 -10.86 -14.02
CA ARG A 197 14.01 -11.00 -14.81
C ARG A 197 14.25 -10.53 -16.24
N THR A 198 13.65 -11.26 -17.19
CA THR A 198 13.67 -10.85 -18.60
C THR A 198 12.93 -9.54 -18.81
N GLN A 199 13.23 -8.81 -19.87
CA GLN A 199 12.50 -7.60 -20.21
C GLN A 199 11.02 -7.89 -20.42
N GLU A 200 10.68 -8.95 -21.13
CA GLU A 200 9.31 -9.43 -21.34
C GLU A 200 8.55 -9.60 -19.99
N ALA A 201 9.17 -10.26 -19.01
CA ALA A 201 8.55 -10.43 -17.69
C ALA A 201 8.38 -9.13 -16.91
N LYS A 202 9.18 -8.12 -17.18
CA LYS A 202 9.04 -6.76 -16.61
C LYS A 202 7.92 -5.99 -17.32
N ASP A 203 7.87 -6.08 -18.64
CA ASP A 203 6.85 -5.44 -19.47
C ASP A 203 5.46 -6.02 -19.13
N THR A 204 5.34 -7.35 -19.01
CA THR A 204 4.11 -8.02 -18.52
C THR A 204 3.69 -7.51 -17.14
N ALA A 205 4.63 -7.39 -16.20
CA ALA A 205 4.32 -6.91 -14.85
C ALA A 205 3.80 -5.46 -14.86
N LYS A 206 4.36 -4.63 -15.72
CA LYS A 206 3.92 -3.26 -15.96
C LYS A 206 2.52 -3.23 -16.55
N GLU A 207 2.27 -3.97 -17.63
CA GLU A 207 0.98 -4.04 -18.32
C GLU A 207 -0.15 -4.53 -17.38
N VAL A 208 0.12 -5.58 -16.59
CA VAL A 208 -0.80 -6.05 -15.55
C VAL A 208 -1.10 -4.93 -14.54
N THR A 209 -0.10 -4.18 -14.10
CA THR A 209 -0.29 -3.10 -13.13
C THR A 209 -1.13 -1.96 -13.73
N GLU A 210 -0.85 -1.57 -14.97
CA GLU A 210 -1.60 -0.55 -15.69
C GLU A 210 -3.07 -0.97 -15.89
N TYR A 211 -3.31 -2.22 -16.29
CA TYR A 211 -4.66 -2.77 -16.38
C TYR A 211 -5.40 -2.70 -15.04
N VAL A 212 -4.76 -3.14 -13.96
CA VAL A 212 -5.37 -3.09 -12.61
C VAL A 212 -5.69 -1.66 -12.20
N ARG A 213 -4.76 -0.72 -12.37
CA ARG A 213 -4.99 0.71 -12.09
C ARG A 213 -6.17 1.25 -12.89
N ALA A 214 -6.23 0.95 -14.19
CA ALA A 214 -7.31 1.38 -15.07
C ALA A 214 -8.69 0.84 -14.65
N GLN A 215 -8.79 -0.43 -14.32
CA GLN A 215 -10.05 -1.03 -13.84
C GLN A 215 -10.46 -0.46 -12.47
N MET A 216 -9.55 -0.43 -11.54
CA MET A 216 -9.84 0.01 -10.17
C MET A 216 -10.17 1.50 -10.08
N SER A 217 -9.57 2.36 -10.88
CA SER A 217 -9.92 3.79 -10.93
C SER A 217 -11.37 4.03 -11.36
N GLN A 218 -11.93 3.12 -12.15
CA GLN A 218 -13.30 3.17 -12.63
C GLN A 218 -14.30 2.39 -11.76
N GLY A 219 -13.84 1.78 -10.66
CA GLY A 219 -14.67 0.91 -9.81
C GLY A 219 -15.07 -0.41 -10.48
N LEU A 220 -14.32 -0.84 -11.49
CA LEU A 220 -14.60 -2.07 -12.22
C LEU A 220 -13.87 -3.27 -11.63
N LYS A 221 -14.52 -4.44 -11.70
CA LYS A 221 -13.92 -5.71 -11.33
C LYS A 221 -12.83 -6.13 -12.33
N LEU A 222 -11.77 -6.71 -11.78
CA LEU A 222 -10.74 -7.37 -12.59
C LEU A 222 -11.29 -8.63 -13.26
N ASP A 223 -11.05 -8.77 -14.56
CA ASP A 223 -11.42 -9.96 -15.33
C ASP A 223 -10.27 -10.99 -15.31
N PRO A 224 -10.52 -12.23 -14.79
CA PRO A 224 -9.52 -13.29 -14.80
C PRO A 224 -9.02 -13.66 -16.20
N VAL A 225 -9.90 -13.61 -17.21
CA VAL A 225 -9.58 -14.00 -18.60
C VAL A 225 -8.64 -12.97 -19.21
N GLU A 226 -8.92 -11.69 -19.00
CA GLU A 226 -8.06 -10.61 -19.50
C GLU A 226 -6.68 -10.66 -18.85
N LEU A 227 -6.63 -10.84 -17.53
CA LEU A 227 -5.37 -10.99 -16.79
C LEU A 227 -4.56 -12.21 -17.23
N GLU A 228 -5.20 -13.33 -17.57
CA GLU A 228 -4.50 -14.50 -18.13
C GLU A 228 -3.99 -14.23 -19.53
N SER A 229 -4.73 -13.46 -20.35
CA SER A 229 -4.32 -13.05 -21.69
C SER A 229 -3.08 -12.15 -21.68
N ILE A 230 -3.04 -11.16 -20.77
CA ILE A 230 -1.88 -10.26 -20.61
C ILE A 230 -0.62 -11.04 -20.19
N LYS A 231 -0.79 -12.13 -19.44
CA LYS A 231 0.31 -12.94 -18.90
C LYS A 231 0.75 -14.10 -19.79
N ALA A 232 0.03 -14.35 -20.90
CA ALA A 232 0.32 -15.47 -21.81
C ALA A 232 1.51 -15.18 -22.71
#